data_78e410e61b39a9cbe7895e8b138c25e3
#
_entry.id   78e410e61b39a9cbe7895e8b138c25e3
#
_cell.length_a   1.000
_cell.length_b   1.000
_cell.length_c   1.000
_cell.angle_alpha   90.00
_cell.angle_beta   90.00
_cell.angle_gamma   90.00
#
_symmetry.space_group_name_H-M   'P 1'
#
loop_
_entity.id
_entity.type
_entity.pdbx_description
1 polymer ?
#
loop_
_entity_poly.entity_id
_entity_poly.type
_entity_poly.pdbx_seq_one_letter_code
_entity_poly.pdbx_strand_id
1 'polypeptide(L)'
;NCISTIDTVSSGHIYLENEDITEIKEENIAKFRRENLGFIFQDFNLLDTLTIEENIALILTINKVPEKEIDKKTLEIARKLGIEEILNKYPYQVSGGQKQRCASARAIVNNPKIILADEPTGSLDSKAARQLLEIMEDMNNKMKATILMVTHDPLSASYAKKILFLKDGKIFNKIEKGEKQRKDFYNEILDVLALLGG
;
A
#
# COMPACT_ATOMS: atom_id res chain seq x y z
N ASN A 1 -12.06 3.45 -3.60
CA ASN A 1 -12.80 2.25 -4.07
C ASN A 1 -12.78 2.09 -5.59
N CYS A 2 -12.99 3.16 -6.40
CA CYS A 2 -13.01 3.03 -7.89
C CYS A 2 -11.66 2.56 -8.47
N ILE A 3 -10.52 3.06 -7.97
CA ILE A 3 -9.19 2.61 -8.42
C ILE A 3 -8.94 1.13 -8.04
N SER A 4 -9.49 0.68 -6.92
CA SER A 4 -9.41 -0.73 -6.52
C SER A 4 -10.39 -1.63 -7.28
N THR A 5 -11.21 -1.06 -8.16
CA THR A 5 -12.28 -1.75 -8.90
C THR A 5 -13.32 -2.44 -8.00
N ILE A 6 -13.42 -2.02 -6.73
CA ILE A 6 -14.46 -2.49 -5.80
C ILE A 6 -15.78 -1.77 -6.10
N ASP A 7 -15.68 -0.52 -6.54
CA ASP A 7 -16.81 0.34 -6.89
C ASP A 7 -16.69 0.79 -8.35
N THR A 8 -17.80 1.15 -8.97
CA THR A 8 -17.86 1.61 -10.35
C THR A 8 -17.83 3.14 -10.42
N VAL A 9 -17.21 3.69 -11.45
CA VAL A 9 -17.25 5.15 -11.71
C VAL A 9 -18.60 5.54 -12.30
N SER A 10 -19.16 6.65 -11.84
CA SER A 10 -20.42 7.19 -12.41
C SER A 10 -20.19 7.79 -13.80
N SER A 11 -19.01 8.33 -14.06
CA SER A 11 -18.60 8.89 -15.36
C SER A 11 -17.10 9.13 -15.39
N GLY A 12 -16.51 9.21 -16.58
CA GLY A 12 -15.08 9.38 -16.79
C GLY A 12 -14.32 8.07 -16.81
N HIS A 13 -13.00 8.16 -16.95
CA HIS A 13 -12.12 7.00 -17.13
C HIS A 13 -10.97 7.02 -16.12
N ILE A 14 -10.51 5.84 -15.72
CA ILE A 14 -9.32 5.67 -14.89
C ILE A 14 -8.34 4.80 -15.68
N TYR A 15 -7.13 5.32 -15.89
CA TYR A 15 -6.08 4.61 -16.61
C TYR A 15 -4.99 4.15 -15.64
N LEU A 16 -4.66 2.87 -15.67
CA LEU A 16 -3.46 2.32 -15.03
C LEU A 16 -2.46 2.01 -16.15
N GLU A 17 -1.38 2.80 -16.24
CA GLU A 17 -0.52 2.85 -17.42
C GLU A 17 -1.35 3.21 -18.68
N ASN A 18 -1.51 2.27 -19.61
CA ASN A 18 -2.26 2.47 -20.86
C ASN A 18 -3.59 1.70 -20.89
N GLU A 19 -3.98 1.06 -19.80
CA GLU A 19 -5.19 0.26 -19.69
C GLU A 19 -6.30 1.05 -18.99
N ASP A 20 -7.46 1.18 -19.63
CA ASP A 20 -8.64 1.77 -19.01
C ASP A 20 -9.30 0.74 -18.09
N ILE A 21 -9.12 0.94 -16.78
CA ILE A 21 -9.64 0.01 -15.78
C ILE A 21 -11.15 0.12 -15.57
N THR A 22 -11.78 1.17 -16.09
CA THR A 22 -13.24 1.35 -16.00
C THR A 22 -14.01 0.50 -17.03
N GLU A 23 -13.31 0.04 -18.06
CA GLU A 23 -13.90 -0.79 -19.13
C GLU A 23 -13.63 -2.30 -18.94
N ILE A 24 -12.96 -2.68 -17.84
CA ILE A 24 -12.67 -4.09 -17.57
C ILE A 24 -13.98 -4.84 -17.32
N LYS A 25 -14.19 -5.91 -18.09
CA LYS A 25 -15.36 -6.79 -17.92
C LYS A 25 -15.34 -7.45 -16.55
N GLU A 26 -16.52 -7.63 -15.94
CA GLU A 26 -16.71 -8.19 -14.60
C GLU A 26 -15.96 -9.52 -14.40
N GLU A 27 -16.00 -10.40 -15.39
CA GLU A 27 -15.29 -11.69 -15.41
C GLU A 27 -13.75 -11.57 -15.25
N ASN A 28 -13.17 -10.43 -15.65
CA ASN A 28 -11.71 -10.16 -15.63
C ASN A 28 -11.28 -9.30 -14.44
N ILE A 29 -12.21 -8.66 -13.72
CA ILE A 29 -11.89 -7.75 -12.60
C ILE A 29 -11.07 -8.46 -11.51
N ALA A 30 -11.48 -9.68 -11.11
CA ALA A 30 -10.76 -10.44 -10.09
C ALA A 30 -9.32 -10.79 -10.53
N LYS A 31 -9.12 -11.10 -11.80
CA LYS A 31 -7.79 -11.34 -12.38
C LYS A 31 -6.97 -10.06 -12.38
N PHE A 32 -7.54 -8.96 -12.86
CA PHE A 32 -6.89 -7.65 -12.87
C PHE A 32 -6.39 -7.25 -11.48
N ARG A 33 -7.25 -7.35 -10.45
CA ARG A 33 -6.87 -7.05 -9.05
C ARG A 33 -5.65 -7.86 -8.61
N ARG A 34 -5.69 -9.19 -8.83
CA ARG A 34 -4.61 -10.08 -8.40
C ARG A 34 -3.28 -9.79 -9.08
N GLU A 35 -3.32 -9.40 -10.34
CA GLU A 35 -2.11 -9.20 -11.15
C GLU A 35 -1.52 -7.80 -11.01
N ASN A 36 -2.36 -6.78 -10.78
CA ASN A 36 -1.95 -5.39 -10.90
C ASN A 36 -2.02 -4.59 -9.59
N LEU A 37 -2.80 -5.03 -8.60
CA LEU A 37 -3.01 -4.26 -7.37
C LEU A 37 -2.40 -4.96 -6.16
N GLY A 38 -1.72 -4.16 -5.32
CA GLY A 38 -1.38 -4.52 -3.94
C GLY A 38 -2.25 -3.74 -2.97
N PHE A 39 -2.47 -4.28 -1.76
CA PHE A 39 -3.28 -3.62 -0.74
C PHE A 39 -2.58 -3.61 0.60
N ILE A 40 -2.55 -2.46 1.25
CA ILE A 40 -2.14 -2.27 2.64
C ILE A 40 -3.35 -1.71 3.38
N PHE A 41 -3.90 -2.50 4.32
CA PHE A 41 -5.07 -2.15 5.11
C PHE A 41 -4.66 -1.75 6.54
N GLN A 42 -5.52 -0.98 7.19
CA GLN A 42 -5.38 -0.58 8.58
C GLN A 42 -5.24 -1.79 9.54
N ASP A 43 -6.04 -2.82 9.37
CA ASP A 43 -6.12 -4.01 10.24
C ASP A 43 -5.26 -5.20 9.76
N PHE A 44 -4.23 -4.97 8.96
CA PHE A 44 -3.32 -5.98 8.37
C PHE A 44 -4.01 -7.04 7.50
N ASN A 45 -5.21 -7.48 7.84
CA ASN A 45 -6.00 -8.52 7.15
C ASN A 45 -5.17 -9.79 6.84
N LEU A 46 -4.40 -10.24 7.82
CA LEU A 46 -3.70 -11.53 7.75
C LEU A 46 -4.65 -12.66 8.10
N LEU A 47 -4.46 -13.80 7.46
CA LEU A 47 -5.19 -15.02 7.77
C LEU A 47 -4.51 -15.73 8.93
N ASP A 48 -5.16 -15.81 10.08
CA ASP A 48 -4.61 -16.42 11.31
C ASP A 48 -4.38 -17.93 11.19
N THR A 49 -5.04 -18.58 10.23
CA THR A 49 -4.87 -20.02 9.92
C THR A 49 -3.67 -20.33 9.05
N LEU A 50 -3.03 -19.31 8.50
CA LEU A 50 -1.84 -19.41 7.66
C LEU A 50 -0.62 -18.85 8.39
N THR A 51 0.54 -19.44 8.15
CA THR A 51 1.83 -18.89 8.61
C THR A 51 2.12 -17.54 7.96
N ILE A 52 3.15 -16.83 8.42
CA ILE A 52 3.62 -15.58 7.79
C ILE A 52 4.06 -15.84 6.35
N GLU A 53 4.76 -16.95 6.09
CA GLU A 53 5.17 -17.37 4.76
C GLU A 53 3.97 -17.59 3.84
N GLU A 54 2.99 -18.37 4.29
CA GLU A 54 1.77 -18.67 3.53
C GLU A 54 0.92 -17.42 3.27
N ASN A 55 0.84 -16.49 4.24
CA ASN A 55 0.18 -15.20 4.03
C ASN A 55 0.83 -14.39 2.92
N ILE A 56 2.18 -14.37 2.84
CA ILE A 56 2.91 -13.68 1.77
C ILE A 56 2.74 -14.41 0.45
N ALA A 57 2.86 -15.74 0.45
CA ALA A 57 2.81 -16.58 -0.75
C ALA A 57 1.41 -16.67 -1.39
N LEU A 58 0.35 -16.35 -0.63
CA LEU A 58 -1.04 -16.57 -1.02
C LEU A 58 -1.36 -16.04 -2.42
N ILE A 59 -0.98 -14.81 -2.71
CA ILE A 59 -1.28 -14.17 -4.01
C ILE A 59 -0.53 -14.86 -5.16
N LEU A 60 0.69 -15.32 -4.92
CA LEU A 60 1.48 -16.05 -5.92
C LEU A 60 0.86 -17.41 -6.20
N THR A 61 0.39 -18.10 -5.17
CA THR A 61 -0.31 -19.39 -5.27
C THR A 61 -1.61 -19.27 -6.08
N ILE A 62 -2.42 -18.25 -5.79
CA ILE A 62 -3.67 -17.97 -6.52
C ILE A 62 -3.38 -17.67 -8.00
N ASN A 63 -2.27 -17.00 -8.29
CA ASN A 63 -1.82 -16.70 -9.64
C ASN A 63 -1.11 -17.89 -10.33
N LYS A 64 -1.09 -19.07 -9.68
CA LYS A 64 -0.48 -20.31 -10.21
C LYS A 64 1.00 -20.15 -10.56
N VAL A 65 1.74 -19.34 -9.81
CA VAL A 65 3.20 -19.24 -9.92
C VAL A 65 3.81 -20.59 -9.52
N PRO A 66 4.85 -21.09 -10.23
CA PRO A 66 5.51 -22.33 -9.86
C PRO A 66 6.08 -22.30 -8.42
N GLU A 67 5.94 -23.40 -7.68
CA GLU A 67 6.31 -23.51 -6.25
C GLU A 67 7.74 -23.00 -5.97
N LYS A 68 8.72 -23.42 -6.77
CA LYS A 68 10.12 -22.96 -6.62
C LYS A 68 10.29 -21.44 -6.74
N GLU A 69 9.44 -20.78 -7.53
CA GLU A 69 9.44 -19.32 -7.67
C GLU A 69 8.72 -18.67 -6.50
N ILE A 70 7.66 -19.30 -5.96
CA ILE A 70 6.95 -18.82 -4.77
C ILE A 70 7.92 -18.74 -3.61
N ASP A 71 8.62 -19.84 -3.29
CA ASP A 71 9.59 -19.89 -2.19
C ASP A 71 10.66 -18.82 -2.33
N LYS A 72 11.23 -18.70 -3.55
CA LYS A 72 12.27 -17.71 -3.83
C LYS A 72 11.76 -16.28 -3.61
N LYS A 73 10.61 -15.92 -4.19
CA LYS A 73 10.04 -14.57 -4.09
C LYS A 73 9.64 -14.23 -2.66
N THR A 74 9.01 -15.18 -1.96
CA THR A 74 8.60 -15.03 -0.56
C THR A 74 9.80 -14.79 0.35
N LEU A 75 10.85 -15.60 0.21
CA LEU A 75 12.07 -15.44 1.01
C LEU A 75 12.79 -14.12 0.69
N GLU A 76 12.86 -13.73 -0.60
CA GLU A 76 13.49 -12.47 -1.01
C GLU A 76 12.79 -11.25 -0.40
N ILE A 77 11.44 -11.20 -0.46
CA ILE A 77 10.70 -10.08 0.10
C ILE A 77 10.74 -10.09 1.63
N ALA A 78 10.69 -11.26 2.27
CA ALA A 78 10.80 -11.39 3.72
C ALA A 78 12.14 -10.85 4.24
N ARG A 79 13.24 -11.12 3.54
CA ARG A 79 14.57 -10.56 3.84
C ARG A 79 14.61 -9.05 3.70
N LYS A 80 14.08 -8.51 2.60
CA LYS A 80 14.01 -7.05 2.38
C LYS A 80 13.25 -6.32 3.49
N LEU A 81 12.24 -6.98 4.07
CA LEU A 81 11.40 -6.41 5.13
C LEU A 81 11.81 -6.87 6.54
N GLY A 82 12.87 -7.66 6.69
CA GLY A 82 13.43 -8.11 7.97
C GLY A 82 12.47 -8.98 8.77
N ILE A 83 11.81 -9.94 8.11
CA ILE A 83 10.87 -10.90 8.73
C ILE A 83 11.15 -12.36 8.37
N GLU A 84 12.33 -12.66 7.83
CA GLU A 84 12.66 -14.04 7.43
C GLU A 84 12.66 -15.02 8.60
N GLU A 85 13.07 -14.57 9.80
CA GLU A 85 13.15 -15.43 11.00
C GLU A 85 11.77 -15.84 11.55
N ILE A 86 10.69 -15.22 11.07
CA ILE A 86 9.33 -15.48 11.57
C ILE A 86 8.43 -16.15 10.53
N LEU A 87 8.94 -16.54 9.36
CA LEU A 87 8.17 -17.12 8.27
C LEU A 87 7.30 -18.30 8.69
N ASN A 88 7.82 -19.17 9.58
CA ASN A 88 7.12 -20.36 10.09
C ASN A 88 6.14 -20.06 11.24
N LYS A 89 6.00 -18.80 11.68
CA LYS A 89 5.09 -18.42 12.75
C LYS A 89 3.71 -18.04 12.19
N TYR A 90 2.70 -18.16 13.05
CA TYR A 90 1.36 -17.68 12.75
C TYR A 90 1.19 -16.20 13.17
N PRO A 91 0.24 -15.45 12.58
CA PRO A 91 0.02 -14.04 12.91
C PRO A 91 -0.17 -13.76 14.41
N TYR A 92 -0.84 -14.64 15.15
CA TYR A 92 -1.04 -14.49 16.61
C TYR A 92 0.24 -14.69 17.45
N GLN A 93 1.33 -15.20 16.86
CA GLN A 93 2.62 -15.44 17.52
C GLN A 93 3.63 -14.30 17.32
N VAL A 94 3.27 -13.27 16.57
CA VAL A 94 4.20 -12.20 16.18
C VAL A 94 3.68 -10.82 16.62
N SER A 95 4.59 -9.85 16.73
CA SER A 95 4.25 -8.49 17.13
C SER A 95 3.45 -7.74 16.06
N GLY A 96 2.74 -6.65 16.43
CA GLY A 96 2.01 -5.80 15.51
C GLY A 96 2.90 -5.27 14.36
N GLY A 97 4.13 -4.82 14.66
CA GLY A 97 5.09 -4.39 13.64
C GLY A 97 5.52 -5.51 12.69
N GLN A 98 5.62 -6.76 13.17
CA GLN A 98 5.90 -7.91 12.32
C GLN A 98 4.70 -8.29 11.43
N LYS A 99 3.47 -8.24 11.97
CA LYS A 99 2.24 -8.41 11.18
C LYS A 99 2.17 -7.39 10.04
N GLN A 100 2.53 -6.15 10.34
CA GLN A 100 2.54 -5.05 9.39
C GLN A 100 3.54 -5.26 8.25
N ARG A 101 4.75 -5.71 8.58
CA ARG A 101 5.76 -6.08 7.58
C ARG A 101 5.30 -7.25 6.73
N CYS A 102 4.61 -8.23 7.32
CA CYS A 102 3.99 -9.33 6.58
C CYS A 102 2.92 -8.82 5.61
N ALA A 103 2.01 -7.94 6.04
CA ALA A 103 1.01 -7.33 5.17
C ALA A 103 1.65 -6.53 4.03
N SER A 104 2.72 -5.78 4.31
CA SER A 104 3.50 -5.07 3.28
C SER A 104 4.19 -6.03 2.30
N ALA A 105 4.76 -7.14 2.81
CA ALA A 105 5.35 -8.18 1.97
C ALA A 105 4.31 -8.79 1.03
N ARG A 106 3.13 -9.14 1.54
CA ARG A 106 2.01 -9.65 0.75
C ARG A 106 1.57 -8.68 -0.33
N ALA A 107 1.55 -7.38 -0.01
CA ALA A 107 1.13 -6.34 -0.96
C ALA A 107 2.08 -6.20 -2.16
N ILE A 108 3.39 -6.48 -1.99
CA ILE A 108 4.40 -6.21 -3.02
C ILE A 108 4.98 -7.48 -3.67
N VAL A 109 4.82 -8.66 -3.09
CA VAL A 109 5.48 -9.90 -3.54
C VAL A 109 5.18 -10.26 -4.99
N ASN A 110 3.98 -9.93 -5.46
CA ASN A 110 3.56 -10.15 -6.86
C ASN A 110 3.99 -9.02 -7.81
N ASN A 111 4.77 -8.06 -7.34
CA ASN A 111 5.24 -6.91 -8.10
C ASN A 111 4.08 -6.12 -8.78
N PRO A 112 3.08 -5.65 -8.02
CA PRO A 112 1.91 -4.98 -8.57
C PRO A 112 2.28 -3.65 -9.23
N LYS A 113 1.46 -3.18 -10.18
CA LYS A 113 1.63 -1.87 -10.81
C LYS A 113 1.38 -0.72 -9.84
N ILE A 114 0.46 -0.92 -8.90
CA ILE A 114 0.14 0.08 -7.86
C ILE A 114 -0.23 -0.61 -6.54
N ILE A 115 0.21 -0.02 -5.44
CA ILE A 115 -0.20 -0.39 -4.07
C ILE A 115 -1.17 0.67 -3.57
N LEU A 116 -2.34 0.23 -3.12
CA LEU A 116 -3.37 1.06 -2.53
C LEU A 116 -3.31 0.95 -1.00
N ALA A 117 -3.22 2.08 -0.31
CA ALA A 117 -3.19 2.16 1.14
C ALA A 117 -4.27 3.15 1.61
N ASP A 118 -5.26 2.63 2.33
CA ASP A 118 -6.38 3.42 2.85
C ASP A 118 -6.22 3.54 4.37
N GLU A 119 -5.95 4.76 4.85
CA GLU A 119 -5.65 5.08 6.25
C GLU A 119 -4.72 4.06 6.95
N PRO A 120 -3.57 3.73 6.35
CA PRO A 120 -2.77 2.58 6.77
C PRO A 120 -2.19 2.70 8.19
N THR A 121 -2.23 3.89 8.78
CA THR A 121 -1.71 4.19 10.12
C THR A 121 -2.81 4.39 11.17
N GLY A 122 -4.08 4.38 10.78
CA GLY A 122 -5.20 4.82 11.62
C GLY A 122 -5.40 4.03 12.93
N SER A 123 -5.05 2.73 12.96
CA SER A 123 -5.16 1.88 14.16
C SER A 123 -3.85 1.69 14.92
N LEU A 124 -2.77 2.40 14.53
CA LEU A 124 -1.43 2.16 15.03
C LEU A 124 -1.00 3.21 16.06
N ASP A 125 -0.19 2.79 17.04
CA ASP A 125 0.54 3.74 17.86
C ASP A 125 1.59 4.51 17.02
N SER A 126 2.04 5.65 17.53
CA SER A 126 2.97 6.53 16.80
C SER A 126 4.27 5.87 16.36
N LYS A 127 4.75 4.86 17.09
CA LYS A 127 5.97 4.13 16.75
C LYS A 127 5.72 3.17 15.59
N ALA A 128 4.65 2.39 15.67
CA ALA A 128 4.26 1.45 14.63
C ALA A 128 3.87 2.18 13.33
N ALA A 129 3.14 3.30 13.43
CA ALA A 129 2.80 4.16 12.30
C ALA A 129 4.05 4.64 11.56
N ARG A 130 5.03 5.17 12.30
CA ARG A 130 6.30 5.61 11.71
C ARG A 130 7.04 4.48 11.00
N GLN A 131 7.11 3.30 11.62
CA GLN A 131 7.76 2.13 11.02
C GLN A 131 7.09 1.70 9.72
N LEU A 132 5.75 1.73 9.64
CA LEU A 132 5.04 1.45 8.38
C LEU A 132 5.38 2.45 7.30
N LEU A 133 5.31 3.73 7.63
CA LEU A 133 5.58 4.81 6.67
C LEU A 133 7.02 4.74 6.13
N GLU A 134 8.00 4.40 6.98
CA GLU A 134 9.38 4.15 6.56
C GLU A 134 9.49 2.94 5.62
N ILE A 135 8.74 1.86 5.91
CA ILE A 135 8.66 0.69 5.01
C ILE A 135 8.06 1.09 3.66
N MET A 136 6.96 1.85 3.64
CA MET A 136 6.33 2.32 2.41
C MET A 136 7.26 3.25 1.61
N GLU A 137 7.97 4.16 2.28
CA GLU A 137 8.97 5.02 1.66
C GLU A 137 10.12 4.18 1.04
N ASP A 138 10.59 3.15 1.73
CA ASP A 138 11.59 2.21 1.23
C ASP A 138 11.09 1.39 0.03
N MET A 139 9.84 0.92 0.07
CA MET A 139 9.21 0.24 -1.07
C MET A 139 9.16 1.14 -2.30
N ASN A 140 8.82 2.41 -2.13
CA ASN A 140 8.83 3.36 -3.24
C ASN A 140 10.24 3.69 -3.73
N ASN A 141 11.19 3.99 -2.83
CA ASN A 141 12.52 4.45 -3.21
C ASN A 141 13.41 3.32 -3.73
N LYS A 142 13.45 2.18 -3.02
CA LYS A 142 14.36 1.05 -3.30
C LYS A 142 13.76 0.03 -4.26
N MET A 143 12.45 -0.24 -4.16
CA MET A 143 11.76 -1.26 -4.95
C MET A 143 10.97 -0.66 -6.12
N LYS A 144 10.93 0.68 -6.25
CA LYS A 144 10.22 1.42 -7.30
C LYS A 144 8.70 1.16 -7.33
N ALA A 145 8.12 0.73 -6.21
CA ALA A 145 6.69 0.54 -6.09
C ALA A 145 5.94 1.88 -6.20
N THR A 146 4.90 1.93 -7.02
CA THR A 146 3.96 3.06 -7.01
C THR A 146 2.97 2.86 -5.87
N ILE A 147 2.86 3.83 -4.97
CA ILE A 147 1.95 3.75 -3.82
C ILE A 147 0.99 4.93 -3.85
N LEU A 148 -0.30 4.63 -3.83
CA LEU A 148 -1.36 5.61 -3.62
C LEU A 148 -1.92 5.43 -2.21
N MET A 149 -1.66 6.43 -1.36
CA MET A 149 -2.15 6.43 0.02
C MET A 149 -3.25 7.47 0.17
N VAL A 150 -4.34 7.10 0.82
CA VAL A 150 -5.37 8.02 1.30
C VAL A 150 -5.17 8.17 2.81
N THR A 151 -5.09 9.41 3.28
CA THR A 151 -4.96 9.70 4.71
C THR A 151 -5.43 11.12 5.03
N HIS A 152 -5.92 11.32 6.24
CA HIS A 152 -6.19 12.64 6.81
C HIS A 152 -5.09 13.10 7.78
N ASP A 153 -4.09 12.24 8.05
CA ASP A 153 -2.98 12.53 8.95
C ASP A 153 -1.83 13.25 8.21
N PRO A 154 -1.50 14.50 8.58
CA PRO A 154 -0.41 15.26 7.93
C PRO A 154 0.96 14.60 8.07
N LEU A 155 1.19 13.87 9.17
CA LEU A 155 2.46 13.16 9.37
C LEU A 155 2.63 12.05 8.35
N SER A 156 1.60 11.22 8.17
CA SER A 156 1.57 10.18 7.15
C SER A 156 1.75 10.76 5.75
N ALA A 157 1.03 11.84 5.44
CA ALA A 157 1.14 12.53 4.17
C ALA A 157 2.56 13.04 3.88
N SER A 158 3.33 13.46 4.92
CA SER A 158 4.69 13.99 4.75
C SER A 158 5.73 12.97 4.23
N TYR A 159 5.40 11.68 4.24
CA TYR A 159 6.23 10.62 3.64
C TYR A 159 6.03 10.48 2.12
N ALA A 160 4.96 11.05 1.58
CA ALA A 160 4.69 11.01 0.14
C ALA A 160 5.60 11.98 -0.64
N LYS A 161 5.81 11.70 -1.92
CA LYS A 161 6.51 12.62 -2.85
C LYS A 161 5.59 13.69 -3.40
N LYS A 162 4.28 13.39 -3.47
CA LYS A 162 3.27 14.26 -4.06
C LYS A 162 1.97 14.09 -3.30
N ILE A 163 1.30 15.19 -3.02
CA ILE A 163 0.04 15.22 -2.30
C ILE A 163 -1.00 15.96 -3.15
N LEU A 164 -2.19 15.38 -3.20
CA LEU A 164 -3.39 16.00 -3.75
C LEU A 164 -4.37 16.24 -2.60
N PHE A 165 -4.72 17.49 -2.36
CA PHE A 165 -5.75 17.85 -1.38
C PHE A 165 -7.11 17.83 -2.06
N LEU A 166 -8.06 17.15 -1.44
CA LEU A 166 -9.43 17.06 -1.93
C LEU A 166 -10.38 17.85 -1.02
N LYS A 167 -11.24 18.67 -1.62
CA LYS A 167 -12.35 19.36 -0.94
C LYS A 167 -13.60 19.25 -1.81
N ASP A 168 -14.70 18.81 -1.24
CA ASP A 168 -16.00 18.69 -1.91
C ASP A 168 -15.92 17.90 -3.25
N GLY A 169 -15.17 16.81 -3.24
CA GLY A 169 -14.99 15.92 -4.41
C GLY A 169 -14.10 16.49 -5.53
N LYS A 170 -13.41 17.61 -5.30
CA LYS A 170 -12.52 18.24 -6.28
C LYS A 170 -11.09 18.35 -5.74
N ILE A 171 -10.13 18.39 -6.65
CA ILE A 171 -8.74 18.70 -6.28
C ILE A 171 -8.69 20.19 -5.92
N PHE A 172 -8.43 20.47 -4.63
CA PHE A 172 -8.27 21.81 -4.10
C PHE A 172 -6.85 22.34 -4.33
N ASN A 173 -5.84 21.51 -4.02
CA ASN A 173 -4.43 21.89 -4.17
C ASN A 173 -3.57 20.64 -4.44
N LYS A 174 -2.36 20.90 -4.95
CA LYS A 174 -1.35 19.90 -5.23
C LYS A 174 0.01 20.43 -4.79
N ILE A 175 0.71 19.68 -3.95
CA ILE A 175 2.10 19.99 -3.57
C ILE A 175 3.03 18.82 -3.83
N GLU A 176 4.31 19.12 -4.02
CA GLU A 176 5.36 18.12 -4.25
C GLU A 176 6.53 18.36 -3.30
N LYS A 177 7.04 17.28 -2.71
CA LYS A 177 8.15 17.34 -1.77
C LYS A 177 9.44 17.83 -2.44
N GLY A 178 9.76 17.32 -3.62
CA GLY A 178 11.03 17.62 -4.29
C GLY A 178 12.21 17.34 -3.38
N GLU A 179 13.15 18.30 -3.31
CA GLU A 179 14.36 18.25 -2.47
C GLU A 179 14.12 18.73 -1.01
N LYS A 180 12.89 19.08 -0.64
CA LYS A 180 12.56 19.59 0.70
C LYS A 180 12.84 18.54 1.77
N GLN A 181 13.29 18.99 2.94
CA GLN A 181 13.32 18.15 4.13
C GLN A 181 11.89 17.78 4.55
N ARG A 182 11.71 16.60 5.16
CA ARG A 182 10.37 16.14 5.60
C ARG A 182 9.68 17.15 6.52
N LYS A 183 10.44 17.80 7.41
CA LYS A 183 9.92 18.82 8.32
C LYS A 183 9.32 20.01 7.59
N ASP A 184 10.01 20.51 6.57
CA ASP A 184 9.56 21.67 5.81
C ASP A 184 8.34 21.31 4.97
N PHE A 185 8.33 20.12 4.38
CA PHE A 185 7.19 19.62 3.63
C PHE A 185 5.98 19.37 4.53
N TYR A 186 6.18 18.88 5.76
CA TYR A 186 5.12 18.75 6.77
C TYR A 186 4.49 20.11 7.11
N ASN A 187 5.30 21.15 7.32
CA ASN A 187 4.78 22.50 7.58
C ASN A 187 3.98 23.05 6.39
N GLU A 188 4.43 22.84 5.16
CA GLU A 188 3.69 23.20 3.95
C GLU A 188 2.33 22.48 3.86
N ILE A 189 2.27 21.21 4.28
CA ILE A 189 1.01 20.46 4.38
C ILE A 189 0.06 21.14 5.37
N LEU A 190 0.55 21.51 6.56
CA LEU A 190 -0.26 22.19 7.57
C LEU A 190 -0.79 23.54 7.08
N ASP A 191 0.02 24.31 6.36
CA ASP A 191 -0.40 25.59 5.78
C ASP A 191 -1.56 25.40 4.79
N VAL A 192 -1.49 24.38 3.93
CA VAL A 192 -2.59 24.07 2.99
C VAL A 192 -3.84 23.58 3.73
N LEU A 193 -3.68 22.75 4.78
CA LEU A 193 -4.82 22.28 5.59
C LEU A 193 -5.51 23.43 6.33
N ALA A 194 -4.77 24.43 6.80
CA ALA A 194 -5.34 25.63 7.41
C ALA A 194 -6.24 26.40 6.43
N LEU A 195 -5.90 26.43 5.14
CA LEU A 195 -6.73 27.03 4.09
C LEU A 195 -7.96 26.18 3.72
N LEU A 196 -7.89 24.86 3.95
CA LEU A 196 -9.03 23.95 3.71
C LEU A 196 -10.11 24.06 4.78
N GLY A 197 -9.72 24.35 6.03
CA GLY A 197 -10.62 24.41 7.20
C GLY A 197 -11.29 25.76 7.44
N GLY A 198 -10.90 26.80 6.73
CA GLY A 198 -11.56 28.11 6.70
C GLY A 198 -12.47 28.24 5.51
#